data_430d3b26d492ccc751296193e3417e82
#
_entry.id   430d3b26d492ccc751296193e3417e82
#
_cell.length_a   1.000
_cell.length_b   1.000
_cell.length_c   1.000
_cell.angle_alpha   90.00
_cell.angle_beta   90.00
_cell.angle_gamma   90.00
#
_symmetry.space_group_name_H-M   'P 1'
#
loop_
_entity.id
_entity.type
_entity.pdbx_description
1 polymer ?
#
loop_
_entity_poly.entity_id
_entity_poly.type
_entity_poly.pdbx_seq_one_letter_code
_entity_poly.pdbx_strand_id
1 'polypeptide(L)'
;AVASAFIDKKIITNDIMYSNYICHVAWFSSEHYSEEKVIKIITQYNNLKITEDNYMSDNFSNTYFSLDDCRKIGFIRQDIEDKFNLGYINARERALLITSLLYAMDKIANTCGHYDAYRQGVEFEKHLELYVPQPEPDVNENNVCYNMDTNELAPEIEADLIYIDPPYNSRQYCDAYHLLENVARWEKPEVFGVARKMDRTALKSDYCTQKATVAFENLIDSIHAKYILLSYNNMANKGNDRSNAKILSKKGKVKVFSEDYKAFSTGKSDIQANQERLFLCICNNERKEVIPSALNYTGGKYKLLSQILPLFPKDADQVV
;
A
#
# COMPACT_ATOMS: atom_id res chain seq x y z
N ALA A 1 -8.12 -1.38 4.80
CA ALA A 1 -9.40 -0.96 5.38
C ALA A 1 -10.54 -1.07 4.38
N VAL A 2 -10.48 -0.38 3.20
CA VAL A 2 -11.61 -0.41 2.24
C VAL A 2 -11.85 -1.84 1.75
N ALA A 3 -10.82 -2.55 1.30
CA ALA A 3 -10.94 -3.94 0.85
C ALA A 3 -11.53 -4.88 1.90
N SER A 4 -11.08 -4.75 3.14
CA SER A 4 -11.58 -5.60 4.24
C SER A 4 -13.06 -5.38 4.54
N ALA A 5 -13.64 -4.24 4.12
CA ALA A 5 -15.09 -3.99 4.23
C ALA A 5 -15.91 -4.76 3.19
N PHE A 6 -15.25 -5.33 2.17
CA PHE A 6 -15.88 -6.06 1.06
C PHE A 6 -15.30 -7.47 0.91
N ILE A 7 -14.91 -8.09 2.03
CA ILE A 7 -14.23 -9.40 2.04
C ILE A 7 -15.07 -10.53 1.42
N ASP A 8 -16.39 -10.39 1.46
CA ASP A 8 -17.37 -11.30 0.85
C ASP A 8 -17.45 -11.17 -0.69
N LYS A 9 -16.81 -10.15 -1.26
CA LYS A 9 -16.79 -9.88 -2.70
C LYS A 9 -15.50 -10.39 -3.33
N LYS A 10 -15.47 -10.51 -4.65
CA LYS A 10 -14.22 -10.67 -5.37
C LYS A 10 -13.43 -9.36 -5.29
N ILE A 11 -12.18 -9.41 -4.91
CA ILE A 11 -11.28 -8.28 -4.73
C ILE A 11 -10.15 -8.38 -5.74
N ILE A 12 -9.90 -7.29 -6.49
CA ILE A 12 -8.67 -7.11 -7.26
C ILE A 12 -7.88 -5.98 -6.62
N THR A 13 -6.62 -6.13 -6.31
CA THR A 13 -5.78 -5.08 -5.76
C THR A 13 -4.65 -4.72 -6.73
N ASN A 14 -4.24 -3.46 -6.74
CA ASN A 14 -3.09 -3.03 -7.52
C ASN A 14 -2.26 -1.99 -6.76
N ASP A 15 -0.96 -2.08 -6.87
CA ASP A 15 -0.02 -1.04 -6.48
C ASP A 15 1.26 -1.16 -7.29
N ILE A 16 1.86 -0.03 -7.66
CA ILE A 16 3.14 -0.01 -8.36
C ILE A 16 4.30 -0.40 -7.44
N MET A 17 4.17 -0.15 -6.12
CA MET A 17 5.15 -0.55 -5.11
C MET A 17 5.01 -2.05 -4.81
N TYR A 18 6.10 -2.79 -4.98
CA TYR A 18 6.12 -4.22 -4.69
C TYR A 18 5.90 -4.51 -3.18
N SER A 19 6.38 -3.63 -2.30
CA SER A 19 6.14 -3.73 -0.85
C SER A 19 4.65 -3.72 -0.50
N ASN A 20 3.83 -2.97 -1.23
CA ASN A 20 2.39 -2.97 -1.05
C ASN A 20 1.73 -4.17 -1.70
N TYR A 21 2.14 -4.48 -2.94
CA TYR A 21 1.66 -5.68 -3.63
C TYR A 21 1.86 -6.95 -2.80
N ILE A 22 3.04 -7.15 -2.19
CA ILE A 22 3.29 -8.34 -1.39
C ILE A 22 2.41 -8.38 -0.12
N CYS A 23 2.12 -7.22 0.48
CA CYS A 23 1.14 -7.13 1.55
C CYS A 23 -0.27 -7.48 1.07
N HIS A 24 -0.66 -7.07 -0.14
CA HIS A 24 -1.96 -7.46 -0.71
C HIS A 24 -2.05 -8.96 -0.94
N VAL A 25 -0.99 -9.59 -1.46
CA VAL A 25 -0.94 -11.06 -1.60
C VAL A 25 -1.09 -11.74 -0.25
N ALA A 26 -0.44 -11.26 0.79
CA ALA A 26 -0.59 -11.80 2.14
C ALA A 26 -2.05 -11.77 2.64
N TRP A 27 -2.74 -10.64 2.43
CA TRP A 27 -4.08 -10.41 2.96
C TRP A 27 -5.20 -10.97 2.09
N PHE A 28 -5.07 -10.95 0.76
CA PHE A 28 -6.18 -11.17 -0.16
C PHE A 28 -6.00 -12.37 -1.09
N SER A 29 -4.82 -12.99 -1.16
CA SER A 29 -4.64 -14.20 -1.96
C SER A 29 -5.52 -15.33 -1.43
N SER A 30 -6.15 -16.07 -2.33
CA SER A 30 -6.91 -17.27 -2.03
C SER A 30 -6.05 -18.53 -1.94
N GLU A 31 -4.73 -18.43 -2.23
CA GLU A 31 -3.84 -19.57 -2.09
C GLU A 31 -3.81 -20.05 -0.64
N HIS A 32 -4.01 -21.35 -0.44
CA HIS A 32 -3.99 -21.93 0.91
C HIS A 32 -2.60 -21.80 1.52
N TYR A 33 -2.52 -21.47 2.82
CA TYR A 33 -1.28 -21.40 3.59
C TYR A 33 -1.40 -22.21 4.88
N SER A 34 -0.29 -22.69 5.39
CA SER A 34 -0.24 -23.35 6.71
C SER A 34 0.08 -22.33 7.80
N GLU A 35 -0.93 -21.98 8.58
CA GLU A 35 -0.76 -21.06 9.74
C GLU A 35 0.28 -21.61 10.72
N GLU A 36 0.24 -22.90 11.04
CA GLU A 36 1.21 -23.54 11.94
C GLU A 36 2.65 -23.39 11.42
N LYS A 37 2.87 -23.58 10.11
CA LYS A 37 4.17 -23.40 9.48
C LYS A 37 4.66 -21.95 9.59
N VAL A 38 3.80 -20.98 9.31
CA VAL A 38 4.11 -19.55 9.42
C VAL A 38 4.46 -19.18 10.86
N ILE A 39 3.66 -19.60 11.83
CA ILE A 39 3.92 -19.40 13.27
C ILE A 39 5.28 -19.99 13.67
N LYS A 40 5.55 -21.23 13.26
CA LYS A 40 6.82 -21.91 13.55
C LYS A 40 8.02 -21.15 12.99
N ILE A 41 7.96 -20.68 11.75
CA ILE A 41 9.04 -19.92 11.11
C ILE A 41 9.23 -18.57 11.82
N ILE A 42 8.18 -17.83 12.11
CA ILE A 42 8.25 -16.55 12.82
C ILE A 42 8.84 -16.73 14.22
N THR A 43 8.43 -17.78 14.94
CA THR A 43 8.98 -18.11 16.25
C THR A 43 10.49 -18.40 16.17
N GLN A 44 10.91 -19.13 15.15
CA GLN A 44 12.34 -19.36 14.91
C GLN A 44 13.07 -18.04 14.64
N TYR A 45 12.55 -17.18 13.77
CA TYR A 45 13.15 -15.89 13.44
C TYR A 45 13.28 -14.98 14.66
N ASN A 46 12.28 -14.94 15.54
CA ASN A 46 12.33 -14.11 16.75
C ASN A 46 13.45 -14.54 17.71
N ASN A 47 13.78 -15.83 17.74
CA ASN A 47 14.84 -16.39 18.61
C ASN A 47 16.25 -16.36 17.99
N LEU A 48 16.40 -15.91 16.73
CA LEU A 48 17.70 -15.85 16.07
C LEU A 48 18.62 -14.78 16.66
N LYS A 49 19.90 -15.13 16.78
CA LYS A 49 21.02 -14.21 17.00
C LYS A 49 21.95 -14.35 15.82
N ILE A 50 22.09 -13.30 15.02
CA ILE A 50 22.91 -13.28 13.81
C ILE A 50 24.09 -12.38 14.04
N THR A 51 25.30 -12.92 13.83
CA THR A 51 26.57 -12.20 14.00
C THR A 51 27.26 -11.88 12.67
N GLU A 52 26.83 -12.55 11.61
CA GLU A 52 27.39 -12.41 10.26
C GLU A 52 26.81 -11.18 9.56
N ASP A 53 27.71 -10.42 8.94
CA ASP A 53 27.33 -9.26 8.15
C ASP A 53 26.67 -9.67 6.83
N ASN A 54 25.81 -8.79 6.33
CA ASN A 54 25.05 -9.01 5.11
C ASN A 54 24.63 -7.69 4.48
N TYR A 55 23.93 -7.74 3.34
CA TYR A 55 23.50 -6.56 2.61
C TYR A 55 22.83 -5.47 3.49
N MET A 56 22.00 -5.87 4.46
CA MET A 56 21.35 -4.91 5.36
C MET A 56 22.32 -4.27 6.34
N SER A 57 23.22 -5.05 6.97
CA SER A 57 24.22 -4.52 7.89
C SER A 57 25.23 -3.61 7.18
N ASP A 58 25.64 -3.96 5.96
CA ASP A 58 26.61 -3.20 5.19
C ASP A 58 26.06 -1.82 4.74
N ASN A 59 24.76 -1.72 4.51
CA ASN A 59 24.18 -0.52 3.92
C ASN A 59 23.33 0.32 4.89
N PHE A 60 22.70 -0.27 5.91
CA PHE A 60 21.67 0.42 6.71
C PHE A 60 21.92 0.40 8.22
N SER A 61 23.02 -0.21 8.69
CA SER A 61 23.37 -0.23 10.11
C SER A 61 23.65 1.17 10.65
N ASN A 62 23.27 1.40 11.91
CA ASN A 62 23.46 2.67 12.62
C ASN A 62 22.83 3.89 11.92
N THR A 63 21.87 3.65 11.00
CA THR A 63 21.07 4.66 10.34
C THR A 63 19.60 4.47 10.70
N TYR A 64 18.92 3.55 10.03
CA TYR A 64 17.52 3.21 10.31
C TYR A 64 17.36 2.17 11.40
N PHE A 65 18.33 1.29 11.59
CA PHE A 65 18.32 0.17 12.53
C PHE A 65 19.67 0.01 13.22
N SER A 66 19.68 -0.71 14.34
CA SER A 66 20.92 -1.18 14.96
C SER A 66 21.68 -2.16 14.05
N LEU A 67 22.96 -2.39 14.30
CA LEU A 67 23.74 -3.38 13.56
C LEU A 67 23.13 -4.79 13.68
N ASP A 68 22.76 -5.17 14.90
CA ASP A 68 22.21 -6.51 15.17
C ASP A 68 20.84 -6.71 14.50
N ASP A 69 19.96 -5.68 14.51
CA ASP A 69 18.69 -5.75 13.80
C ASP A 69 18.89 -5.80 12.28
N CYS A 70 19.86 -5.06 11.72
CA CYS A 70 20.19 -5.16 10.30
C CYS A 70 20.68 -6.56 9.91
N ARG A 71 21.57 -7.17 10.69
CA ARG A 71 22.01 -8.56 10.47
C ARG A 71 20.81 -9.53 10.48
N LYS A 72 19.92 -9.35 11.45
CA LYS A 72 18.73 -10.19 11.60
C LYS A 72 17.75 -9.98 10.44
N ILE A 73 17.46 -8.74 10.03
CA ILE A 73 16.61 -8.41 8.88
C ILE A 73 17.15 -9.06 7.59
N GLY A 74 18.44 -8.86 7.31
CA GLY A 74 19.06 -9.40 6.10
C GLY A 74 19.05 -10.92 6.05
N PHE A 75 19.36 -11.58 7.17
CA PHE A 75 19.28 -13.03 7.27
C PHE A 75 17.85 -13.54 7.05
N ILE A 76 16.88 -12.99 7.78
CA ILE A 76 15.47 -13.42 7.66
C ILE A 76 14.97 -13.24 6.24
N ARG A 77 15.26 -12.10 5.61
CA ARG A 77 14.79 -11.84 4.26
C ARG A 77 15.39 -12.80 3.23
N GLN A 78 16.67 -13.14 3.38
CA GLN A 78 17.32 -14.13 2.54
C GLN A 78 16.74 -15.53 2.77
N ASP A 79 16.58 -15.95 4.01
CA ASP A 79 16.05 -17.27 4.37
C ASP A 79 14.61 -17.48 3.90
N ILE A 80 13.79 -16.41 3.89
CA ILE A 80 12.44 -16.45 3.27
C ILE A 80 12.57 -16.75 1.78
N GLU A 81 13.50 -16.12 1.07
CA GLU A 81 13.69 -16.33 -0.35
C GLU A 81 14.22 -17.75 -0.64
N ASP A 82 15.17 -18.21 0.16
CA ASP A 82 15.73 -19.56 0.03
C ASP A 82 14.67 -20.65 0.28
N LYS A 83 13.83 -20.47 1.31
CA LYS A 83 12.70 -21.37 1.58
C LYS A 83 11.67 -21.40 0.44
N PHE A 84 11.41 -20.24 -0.17
CA PHE A 84 10.51 -20.14 -1.31
C PHE A 84 11.09 -20.85 -2.54
N ASN A 85 12.35 -20.60 -2.87
CA ASN A 85 13.04 -21.20 -4.00
C ASN A 85 13.19 -22.72 -3.86
N LEU A 86 13.30 -23.23 -2.63
CA LEU A 86 13.31 -24.67 -2.32
C LEU A 86 11.91 -25.30 -2.30
N GLY A 87 10.84 -24.52 -2.50
CA GLY A 87 9.46 -25.01 -2.43
C GLY A 87 8.99 -25.39 -1.02
N TYR A 88 9.71 -24.96 0.03
CA TYR A 88 9.30 -25.20 1.41
C TYR A 88 8.11 -24.33 1.85
N ILE A 89 8.02 -23.13 1.31
CA ILE A 89 6.88 -22.21 1.47
C ILE A 89 6.30 -21.83 0.11
N ASN A 90 4.99 -21.62 0.06
CA ASN A 90 4.31 -21.17 -1.14
C ASN A 90 4.30 -19.63 -1.25
N ALA A 91 3.69 -19.07 -2.31
CA ALA A 91 3.71 -17.64 -2.57
C ALA A 91 2.98 -16.83 -1.49
N ARG A 92 1.85 -17.32 -0.95
CA ARG A 92 1.14 -16.66 0.14
C ARG A 92 1.90 -16.73 1.46
N GLU A 93 2.50 -17.86 1.80
CA GLU A 93 3.36 -18.01 2.98
C GLU A 93 4.58 -17.08 2.92
N ARG A 94 5.22 -16.97 1.74
CA ARG A 94 6.28 -16.00 1.47
C ARG A 94 5.78 -14.55 1.70
N ALA A 95 4.62 -14.21 1.17
CA ALA A 95 4.03 -12.90 1.34
C ALA A 95 3.71 -12.56 2.80
N LEU A 96 3.16 -13.51 3.57
CA LEU A 96 2.88 -13.36 5.00
C LEU A 96 4.16 -13.11 5.79
N LEU A 97 5.24 -13.86 5.53
CA LEU A 97 6.53 -13.70 6.20
C LEU A 97 7.19 -12.36 5.85
N ILE A 98 7.18 -11.94 4.58
CA ILE A 98 7.69 -10.62 4.17
C ILE A 98 6.86 -9.51 4.81
N THR A 99 5.54 -9.60 4.78
CA THR A 99 4.64 -8.60 5.42
C THR A 99 4.94 -8.46 6.91
N SER A 100 5.10 -9.59 7.62
CA SER A 100 5.49 -9.60 9.03
C SER A 100 6.82 -8.87 9.26
N LEU A 101 7.82 -9.14 8.41
CA LEU A 101 9.13 -8.48 8.48
C LEU A 101 9.02 -6.97 8.23
N LEU A 102 8.30 -6.54 7.17
CA LEU A 102 8.14 -5.13 6.85
C LEU A 102 7.44 -4.36 7.99
N TYR A 103 6.42 -4.94 8.61
CA TYR A 103 5.71 -4.34 9.75
C TYR A 103 6.61 -4.25 10.99
N ALA A 104 7.40 -5.30 11.26
CA ALA A 104 8.36 -5.30 12.36
C ALA A 104 9.46 -4.23 12.16
N MET A 105 9.97 -4.10 10.94
CA MET A 105 10.93 -3.07 10.57
C MET A 105 10.36 -1.66 10.78
N ASP A 106 9.16 -1.39 10.28
CA ASP A 106 8.55 -0.06 10.38
C ASP A 106 8.31 0.36 11.83
N LYS A 107 7.98 -0.61 12.70
CA LYS A 107 7.76 -0.38 14.13
C LYS A 107 9.02 0.03 14.90
N ILE A 108 10.20 -0.41 14.46
CA ILE A 108 11.48 -0.12 15.15
C ILE A 108 12.34 0.92 14.42
N ALA A 109 11.94 1.30 13.20
CA ALA A 109 12.74 2.16 12.34
C ALA A 109 13.01 3.54 12.98
N ASN A 110 14.26 3.97 12.99
CA ASN A 110 14.68 5.30 13.39
C ASN A 110 14.33 6.31 12.29
N THR A 111 13.07 6.66 12.17
CA THR A 111 12.55 7.60 11.17
C THR A 111 11.70 8.70 11.80
N CYS A 112 11.30 9.69 10.98
CA CYS A 112 10.31 10.71 11.32
C CYS A 112 8.94 10.42 10.67
N GLY A 113 8.59 9.13 10.52
CA GLY A 113 7.35 8.68 9.87
C GLY A 113 7.51 8.33 8.38
N HIS A 114 8.73 8.44 7.83
CA HIS A 114 9.11 8.01 6.49
C HIS A 114 10.62 7.83 6.37
N TYR A 115 11.10 7.08 5.38
CA TYR A 115 12.50 6.72 5.20
C TYR A 115 13.33 7.72 4.37
N ASP A 116 12.83 8.95 4.13
CA ASP A 116 13.62 10.01 3.46
C ASP A 116 14.80 10.49 4.32
N ALA A 117 14.70 10.32 5.63
CA ALA A 117 15.73 10.71 6.59
C ALA A 117 15.63 9.86 7.87
N TYR A 118 16.75 9.74 8.56
CA TYR A 118 16.86 9.15 9.90
C TYR A 118 17.46 10.16 10.89
N ARG A 119 17.21 9.95 12.18
CA ARG A 119 17.75 10.81 13.23
C ARG A 119 19.17 10.39 13.56
N GLN A 120 20.10 11.35 13.67
CA GLN A 120 21.48 11.09 14.06
C GLN A 120 21.62 11.06 15.59
N GLY A 121 22.56 10.25 16.08
CA GLY A 121 22.90 10.19 17.51
C GLY A 121 21.80 9.61 18.40
N VAL A 122 20.92 8.79 17.85
CA VAL A 122 19.85 8.11 18.59
C VAL A 122 20.30 6.72 19.00
N GLU A 123 20.02 6.35 20.25
CA GLU A 123 20.16 4.97 20.72
C GLU A 123 18.99 4.12 20.24
N PHE A 124 19.25 2.87 19.83
CA PHE A 124 18.23 1.94 19.35
C PHE A 124 17.70 1.13 20.54
N GLU A 125 16.59 1.60 21.10
CA GLU A 125 15.96 0.96 22.27
C GLU A 125 15.04 -0.23 21.89
N LYS A 126 14.56 -0.26 20.64
CA LYS A 126 13.64 -1.28 20.16
C LYS A 126 14.38 -2.30 19.30
N HIS A 127 14.02 -3.56 19.44
CA HIS A 127 14.57 -4.65 18.66
C HIS A 127 13.53 -5.30 17.76
N LEU A 128 13.99 -5.93 16.68
CA LEU A 128 13.17 -6.58 15.69
C LEU A 128 12.43 -7.77 16.31
N GLU A 129 11.11 -7.69 16.29
CA GLU A 129 10.20 -8.76 16.68
C GLU A 129 9.10 -8.90 15.62
N LEU A 130 9.02 -10.06 14.99
CA LEU A 130 8.02 -10.37 13.99
C LEU A 130 6.72 -10.81 14.63
N TYR A 131 5.59 -10.35 14.09
CA TYR A 131 4.25 -10.74 14.50
C TYR A 131 3.62 -11.63 13.43
N VAL A 132 2.82 -12.59 13.86
CA VAL A 132 2.09 -13.46 12.94
C VAL A 132 0.95 -12.66 12.30
N PRO A 133 0.96 -12.44 10.97
CA PRO A 133 -0.19 -11.84 10.30
C PRO A 133 -1.41 -12.76 10.40
N GLN A 134 -2.57 -12.17 10.61
CA GLN A 134 -3.85 -12.89 10.70
C GLN A 134 -4.77 -12.41 9.57
N PRO A 135 -4.60 -12.91 8.35
CA PRO A 135 -5.53 -12.61 7.27
C PRO A 135 -6.88 -13.27 7.54
N GLU A 136 -7.94 -12.69 6.96
CA GLU A 136 -9.27 -13.31 7.01
C GLU A 136 -9.22 -14.70 6.38
N PRO A 137 -9.86 -15.72 7.02
CA PRO A 137 -9.78 -17.11 6.55
C PRO A 137 -10.56 -17.33 5.24
N ASP A 138 -11.68 -16.65 5.08
CA ASP A 138 -12.66 -16.88 4.01
C ASP A 138 -12.59 -15.79 2.94
N VAL A 139 -11.41 -15.60 2.33
CA VAL A 139 -11.26 -14.70 1.18
C VAL A 139 -11.82 -15.32 -0.09
N ASN A 140 -12.39 -14.49 -0.97
CA ASN A 140 -12.93 -14.96 -2.24
C ASN A 140 -11.84 -15.61 -3.10
N GLU A 141 -12.09 -16.83 -3.60
CA GLU A 141 -11.14 -17.61 -4.40
C GLU A 141 -10.72 -16.94 -5.72
N ASN A 142 -11.54 -16.00 -6.20
CA ASN A 142 -11.30 -15.25 -7.44
C ASN A 142 -10.56 -13.93 -7.22
N ASN A 143 -10.06 -13.66 -6.01
CA ASN A 143 -9.27 -12.47 -5.72
C ASN A 143 -7.98 -12.45 -6.54
N VAL A 144 -7.58 -11.26 -7.00
CA VAL A 144 -6.37 -11.06 -7.81
C VAL A 144 -5.58 -9.87 -7.27
N CYS A 145 -4.25 -10.01 -7.21
CA CYS A 145 -3.35 -8.93 -6.83
C CYS A 145 -2.43 -8.60 -8.01
N TYR A 146 -2.35 -7.32 -8.39
CA TYR A 146 -1.49 -6.80 -9.46
C TYR A 146 -0.38 -5.91 -8.89
N ASN A 147 0.76 -5.89 -9.58
CA ASN A 147 1.88 -4.98 -9.31
C ASN A 147 2.27 -4.27 -10.61
N MET A 148 1.56 -3.21 -10.95
CA MET A 148 1.78 -2.46 -12.18
C MET A 148 1.24 -1.04 -12.09
N ASP A 149 1.51 -0.22 -13.10
CA ASP A 149 0.92 1.12 -13.19
C ASP A 149 -0.61 1.01 -13.36
N THR A 150 -1.33 1.84 -12.60
CA THR A 150 -2.80 1.81 -12.61
C THR A 150 -3.39 2.24 -13.94
N ASN A 151 -2.73 3.15 -14.67
CA ASN A 151 -3.18 3.58 -15.99
C ASN A 151 -3.00 2.49 -17.07
N GLU A 152 -2.06 1.56 -16.85
CA GLU A 152 -1.89 0.38 -17.71
C GLU A 152 -2.92 -0.71 -17.37
N LEU A 153 -3.24 -0.89 -16.08
CA LEU A 153 -4.19 -1.91 -15.63
C LEU A 153 -5.65 -1.53 -15.93
N ALA A 154 -6.03 -0.27 -15.75
CA ALA A 154 -7.42 0.17 -15.78
C ALA A 154 -8.21 -0.23 -17.05
N PRO A 155 -7.64 -0.17 -18.27
CA PRO A 155 -8.35 -0.62 -19.47
C PRO A 155 -8.55 -2.14 -19.55
N GLU A 156 -7.81 -2.93 -18.78
CA GLU A 156 -7.82 -4.40 -18.81
C GLU A 156 -8.82 -5.01 -17.82
N ILE A 157 -9.40 -4.19 -16.94
CA ILE A 157 -10.33 -4.64 -15.91
C ILE A 157 -11.67 -3.95 -15.99
N GLU A 158 -12.70 -4.71 -15.71
CA GLU A 158 -14.06 -4.22 -15.55
C GLU A 158 -14.51 -4.42 -14.08
N ALA A 159 -15.38 -3.51 -13.57
CA ALA A 159 -15.72 -3.49 -12.15
C ALA A 159 -17.12 -2.94 -11.84
N ASP A 160 -17.74 -3.42 -10.75
CA ASP A 160 -18.89 -2.70 -10.19
C ASP A 160 -18.44 -1.41 -9.51
N LEU A 161 -17.42 -1.48 -8.68
CA LEU A 161 -16.87 -0.34 -7.95
C LEU A 161 -15.34 -0.31 -8.06
N ILE A 162 -14.79 0.85 -8.43
CA ILE A 162 -13.35 1.14 -8.34
C ILE A 162 -13.10 2.17 -7.24
N TYR A 163 -12.24 1.83 -6.28
CA TYR A 163 -11.72 2.77 -5.28
C TYR A 163 -10.36 3.29 -5.71
N ILE A 164 -10.21 4.60 -5.79
CA ILE A 164 -8.99 5.29 -6.21
C ILE A 164 -8.49 6.16 -5.04
N ASP A 165 -7.24 5.94 -4.63
CA ASP A 165 -6.55 6.71 -3.60
C ASP A 165 -5.17 7.14 -4.13
N PRO A 166 -5.11 8.06 -5.09
CA PRO A 166 -3.87 8.44 -5.75
C PRO A 166 -3.02 9.32 -4.83
N PRO A 167 -1.71 9.39 -5.04
CA PRO A 167 -0.88 10.40 -4.40
C PRO A 167 -1.44 11.80 -4.68
N TYR A 168 -1.65 12.59 -3.63
CA TYR A 168 -2.22 13.93 -3.72
C TYR A 168 -1.23 15.08 -3.47
N ASN A 169 0.07 14.75 -3.35
CA ASN A 169 1.15 15.72 -3.15
C ASN A 169 2.37 15.37 -4.03
N SER A 170 3.34 16.27 -4.05
CA SER A 170 4.57 16.08 -4.85
C SER A 170 5.56 15.05 -4.29
N ARG A 171 5.29 14.48 -3.12
CA ARG A 171 6.17 13.49 -2.52
C ARG A 171 5.95 12.13 -3.17
N GLN A 172 6.99 11.59 -3.76
CA GLN A 172 6.98 10.25 -4.32
C GLN A 172 6.99 9.20 -3.18
N TYR A 173 6.04 8.27 -3.19
CA TYR A 173 5.99 7.19 -2.19
C TYR A 173 7.21 6.28 -2.27
N CYS A 174 7.74 6.04 -3.47
CA CYS A 174 8.98 5.31 -3.68
C CYS A 174 10.21 6.00 -3.07
N ASP A 175 10.17 7.31 -2.82
CA ASP A 175 11.19 8.03 -2.06
C ASP A 175 10.97 7.87 -0.55
N ALA A 176 9.73 8.01 -0.10
CA ALA A 176 9.37 7.97 1.31
C ALA A 176 9.50 6.56 1.93
N TYR A 177 9.28 5.52 1.14
CA TYR A 177 9.27 4.11 1.59
C TYR A 177 10.29 3.23 0.86
N HIS A 178 11.36 3.83 0.31
CA HIS A 178 12.38 3.16 -0.50
C HIS A 178 13.00 1.94 0.19
N LEU A 179 13.17 1.97 1.50
CA LEU A 179 13.81 0.88 2.24
C LEU A 179 12.89 -0.33 2.37
N LEU A 180 11.60 -0.11 2.62
CA LEU A 180 10.62 -1.20 2.64
C LEU A 180 10.50 -1.84 1.25
N GLU A 181 10.53 -1.03 0.19
CA GLU A 181 10.52 -1.51 -1.20
C GLU A 181 11.78 -2.33 -1.52
N ASN A 182 12.96 -1.86 -1.09
CA ASN A 182 14.23 -2.57 -1.26
C ASN A 182 14.19 -3.96 -0.58
N VAL A 183 13.73 -4.02 0.66
CA VAL A 183 13.62 -5.28 1.39
C VAL A 183 12.53 -6.18 0.79
N ALA A 184 11.41 -5.63 0.35
CA ALA A 184 10.34 -6.42 -0.27
C ALA A 184 10.82 -7.08 -1.57
N ARG A 185 11.49 -6.35 -2.47
CA ARG A 185 12.04 -6.88 -3.73
C ARG A 185 13.22 -7.83 -3.52
N TRP A 186 14.11 -7.45 -2.63
CA TRP A 186 15.32 -8.20 -2.28
C TRP A 186 16.29 -8.40 -3.45
N GLU A 187 16.35 -7.44 -4.35
CA GLU A 187 17.29 -7.42 -5.48
C GLU A 187 18.71 -6.99 -5.05
N LYS A 188 18.85 -6.50 -3.81
CA LYS A 188 20.09 -6.02 -3.20
C LYS A 188 20.81 -4.97 -4.07
N PRO A 189 20.11 -3.93 -4.53
CA PRO A 189 20.70 -2.92 -5.40
C PRO A 189 21.74 -2.08 -4.65
N GLU A 190 22.60 -1.41 -5.41
CA GLU A 190 23.44 -0.35 -4.86
C GLU A 190 22.59 0.80 -4.32
N VAL A 191 23.01 1.39 -3.20
CA VAL A 191 22.28 2.46 -2.53
C VAL A 191 23.16 3.72 -2.40
N PHE A 192 22.52 4.89 -2.53
CA PHE A 192 23.21 6.17 -2.68
C PHE A 192 22.71 7.21 -1.68
N GLY A 193 23.58 8.18 -1.42
CA GLY A 193 23.29 9.36 -0.61
C GLY A 193 23.13 9.05 0.89
N VAL A 194 22.82 10.09 1.66
CA VAL A 194 22.67 10.00 3.12
C VAL A 194 21.54 9.04 3.52
N ALA A 195 20.41 9.09 2.83
CA ALA A 195 19.26 8.25 3.10
C ALA A 195 19.36 6.82 2.51
N ARG A 196 20.53 6.45 1.94
CA ARG A 196 20.79 5.10 1.40
C ARG A 196 19.69 4.62 0.45
N LYS A 197 19.34 5.43 -0.55
CA LYS A 197 18.29 5.12 -1.51
C LYS A 197 18.82 4.33 -2.71
N MET A 198 18.08 3.31 -3.12
CA MET A 198 18.28 2.62 -4.40
C MET A 198 17.81 3.49 -5.58
N ASP A 199 18.08 3.09 -6.82
CA ASP A 199 17.39 3.68 -7.98
C ASP A 199 15.88 3.38 -7.93
N ARG A 200 15.06 4.39 -8.19
CA ARG A 200 13.60 4.36 -8.09
C ARG A 200 12.93 4.94 -9.33
N THR A 201 13.68 5.11 -10.40
CA THR A 201 13.21 5.78 -11.63
C THR A 201 11.96 5.12 -12.18
N ALA A 202 11.91 3.78 -12.17
CA ALA A 202 10.78 3.00 -12.65
C ALA A 202 9.55 3.01 -11.71
N LEU A 203 9.70 3.49 -10.46
CA LEU A 203 8.64 3.52 -9.44
C LEU A 203 8.04 4.92 -9.25
N LYS A 204 8.47 5.90 -10.02
CA LYS A 204 7.96 7.27 -9.89
C LYS A 204 6.59 7.40 -10.52
N SER A 205 5.68 7.98 -9.74
CA SER A 205 4.31 8.21 -10.18
C SER A 205 4.15 9.59 -10.82
N ASP A 206 3.50 9.65 -11.96
CA ASP A 206 3.09 10.90 -12.61
C ASP A 206 2.07 11.68 -11.78
N TYR A 207 1.34 11.01 -10.88
CA TYR A 207 0.42 11.64 -9.93
C TYR A 207 1.12 12.57 -8.91
N CYS A 208 2.42 12.41 -8.68
CA CYS A 208 3.23 13.30 -7.85
C CYS A 208 3.89 14.45 -8.64
N THR A 209 3.58 14.63 -9.92
CA THR A 209 4.21 15.61 -10.82
C THR A 209 3.20 16.59 -11.39
N GLN A 210 3.64 17.50 -12.24
CA GLN A 210 2.76 18.40 -13.01
C GLN A 210 1.84 17.65 -13.99
N LYS A 211 2.12 16.38 -14.28
CA LYS A 211 1.29 15.52 -15.15
C LYS A 211 0.08 14.90 -14.41
N ALA A 212 -0.05 15.09 -13.11
CA ALA A 212 -1.06 14.42 -12.27
C ALA A 212 -2.49 14.56 -12.85
N THR A 213 -2.86 15.74 -13.31
CA THR A 213 -4.20 15.97 -13.89
C THR A 213 -4.41 15.16 -15.17
N VAL A 214 -3.41 15.11 -16.03
CA VAL A 214 -3.48 14.35 -17.31
C VAL A 214 -3.50 12.86 -17.03
N ALA A 215 -2.66 12.37 -16.10
CA ALA A 215 -2.64 10.97 -15.71
C ALA A 215 -3.99 10.54 -15.12
N PHE A 216 -4.59 11.40 -14.27
CA PHE A 216 -5.92 11.14 -13.68
C PHE A 216 -7.03 11.16 -14.75
N GLU A 217 -7.00 12.11 -15.68
CA GLU A 217 -7.97 12.17 -16.78
C GLU A 217 -7.90 10.91 -17.65
N ASN A 218 -6.70 10.49 -18.04
CA ASN A 218 -6.49 9.26 -18.79
C ASN A 218 -6.98 8.01 -18.02
N LEU A 219 -6.72 7.95 -16.71
CA LEU A 219 -7.23 6.88 -15.86
C LEU A 219 -8.76 6.83 -15.89
N ILE A 220 -9.42 7.95 -15.61
CA ILE A 220 -10.89 8.00 -15.56
C ILE A 220 -11.50 7.67 -16.92
N ASP A 221 -10.89 8.12 -18.01
CA ASP A 221 -11.38 7.81 -19.37
C ASP A 221 -11.27 6.32 -19.72
N SER A 222 -10.24 5.60 -19.20
CA SER A 222 -10.02 4.17 -19.44
C SER A 222 -10.82 3.23 -18.52
N ILE A 223 -11.31 3.72 -17.38
CA ILE A 223 -12.06 2.91 -16.42
C ILE A 223 -13.39 2.40 -16.97
N HIS A 224 -13.64 1.10 -16.76
CA HIS A 224 -14.92 0.44 -17.02
C HIS A 224 -15.55 0.00 -15.69
N ALA A 225 -16.43 0.84 -15.10
CA ALA A 225 -17.07 0.56 -13.82
C ALA A 225 -18.47 1.19 -13.72
N LYS A 226 -19.34 0.63 -12.85
CA LYS A 226 -20.63 1.26 -12.48
C LYS A 226 -20.42 2.43 -11.54
N TYR A 227 -19.44 2.31 -10.62
CA TYR A 227 -19.14 3.30 -9.59
C TYR A 227 -17.64 3.58 -9.53
N ILE A 228 -17.27 4.84 -9.38
CA ILE A 228 -15.91 5.25 -9.05
C ILE A 228 -15.96 5.99 -7.72
N LEU A 229 -15.14 5.54 -6.76
CA LEU A 229 -14.97 6.15 -5.46
C LEU A 229 -13.55 6.70 -5.34
N LEU A 230 -13.41 8.02 -5.45
CA LEU A 230 -12.12 8.71 -5.32
C LEU A 230 -11.99 9.30 -3.92
N SER A 231 -10.89 8.97 -3.24
CA SER A 231 -10.47 9.65 -2.01
C SER A 231 -9.42 10.71 -2.33
N TYR A 232 -9.61 11.93 -1.82
CA TYR A 232 -8.70 13.03 -2.06
C TYR A 232 -8.75 14.07 -0.93
N ASN A 233 -7.60 14.68 -0.61
CA ASN A 233 -7.53 15.72 0.41
C ASN A 233 -7.70 17.11 -0.23
N ASN A 234 -8.46 18.01 0.41
CA ASN A 234 -8.74 19.36 -0.11
C ASN A 234 -7.51 20.30 -0.10
N MET A 235 -6.50 20.01 0.72
CA MET A 235 -5.25 20.78 0.80
C MET A 235 -4.19 20.30 -0.21
N ALA A 236 -4.47 19.19 -0.88
CA ALA A 236 -3.64 18.67 -1.94
C ALA A 236 -3.59 19.65 -3.11
N ASN A 237 -2.39 19.91 -3.63
CA ASN A 237 -2.06 20.79 -4.77
C ASN A 237 -3.22 21.75 -5.15
N LYS A 238 -3.24 22.94 -4.56
CA LYS A 238 -4.34 23.94 -4.59
C LYS A 238 -5.11 23.95 -5.92
N GLY A 239 -6.33 23.42 -5.92
CA GLY A 239 -7.25 23.43 -7.07
C GLY A 239 -7.51 22.08 -7.73
N ASN A 240 -6.73 21.01 -7.44
CA ASN A 240 -6.91 19.70 -8.08
C ASN A 240 -8.23 19.02 -7.66
N ASP A 241 -8.75 19.27 -6.48
CA ASP A 241 -10.04 18.70 -6.05
C ASP A 241 -11.21 19.13 -6.96
N ARG A 242 -11.26 20.41 -7.37
CA ARG A 242 -12.25 20.89 -8.33
C ARG A 242 -12.03 20.33 -9.73
N SER A 243 -10.76 20.15 -10.12
CA SER A 243 -10.38 19.51 -11.36
C SER A 243 -10.83 18.05 -11.39
N ASN A 244 -10.55 17.30 -10.30
CA ASN A 244 -10.92 15.90 -10.17
C ASN A 244 -12.44 15.68 -10.22
N ALA A 245 -13.23 16.52 -9.52
CA ALA A 245 -14.69 16.50 -9.61
C ALA A 245 -15.19 16.76 -11.04
N LYS A 246 -14.55 17.69 -11.78
CA LYS A 246 -14.89 17.99 -13.17
C LYS A 246 -14.53 16.82 -14.10
N ILE A 247 -13.39 16.16 -13.89
CA ILE A 247 -13.00 14.99 -14.66
C ILE A 247 -13.98 13.84 -14.42
N LEU A 248 -14.28 13.51 -13.16
CA LEU A 248 -15.26 12.48 -12.80
C LEU A 248 -16.65 12.78 -13.38
N SER A 249 -17.06 14.07 -13.44
CA SER A 249 -18.38 14.45 -13.99
C SER A 249 -18.54 14.15 -15.48
N LYS A 250 -17.45 13.90 -16.22
CA LYS A 250 -17.49 13.42 -17.62
C LYS A 250 -17.99 11.97 -17.69
N LYS A 251 -17.70 11.15 -16.67
CA LYS A 251 -18.14 9.75 -16.59
C LYS A 251 -19.56 9.59 -16.05
N GLY A 252 -20.01 10.51 -15.19
CA GLY A 252 -21.33 10.35 -14.59
C GLY A 252 -21.68 11.39 -13.52
N LYS A 253 -22.67 11.05 -12.69
CA LYS A 253 -23.17 11.92 -11.62
C LYS A 253 -22.27 11.80 -10.39
N VAL A 254 -21.67 12.92 -9.97
CA VAL A 254 -20.76 12.97 -8.83
C VAL A 254 -21.49 13.45 -7.56
N LYS A 255 -21.31 12.71 -6.46
CA LYS A 255 -21.65 13.15 -5.09
C LYS A 255 -20.34 13.33 -4.31
N VAL A 256 -20.27 14.37 -3.47
CA VAL A 256 -19.08 14.66 -2.65
C VAL A 256 -19.44 14.55 -1.19
N PHE A 257 -18.64 13.80 -0.44
CA PHE A 257 -18.69 13.69 1.01
C PHE A 257 -17.42 14.33 1.58
N SER A 258 -17.51 15.03 2.70
CA SER A 258 -16.37 15.69 3.32
C SER A 258 -16.39 15.43 4.82
N GLU A 259 -15.24 15.18 5.41
CA GLU A 259 -15.04 15.07 6.86
C GLU A 259 -13.81 15.86 7.28
N ASP A 260 -13.92 16.59 8.41
CA ASP A 260 -12.80 17.35 8.94
C ASP A 260 -11.71 16.39 9.45
N TYR A 261 -10.51 16.55 8.94
CA TYR A 261 -9.38 15.71 9.25
C TYR A 261 -8.29 16.47 9.99
N LYS A 262 -7.92 15.98 11.18
CA LYS A 262 -6.75 16.50 11.89
C LYS A 262 -5.49 15.87 11.32
N ALA A 263 -4.79 16.59 10.45
CA ALA A 263 -3.50 16.14 9.98
C ALA A 263 -2.50 16.01 11.15
N PHE A 264 -1.72 14.95 11.13
CA PHE A 264 -0.53 14.83 11.98
C PHE A 264 0.48 15.90 11.54
N SER A 265 0.48 17.08 12.22
CA SER A 265 1.47 18.11 11.98
C SER A 265 2.36 18.28 13.21
N THR A 266 3.66 18.24 12.99
CA THR A 266 4.69 18.59 13.97
C THR A 266 4.99 20.10 13.99
N GLY A 267 4.18 20.92 13.31
CA GLY A 267 4.39 22.38 13.16
C GLY A 267 3.14 23.20 13.45
N LYS A 268 3.35 24.48 13.82
CA LYS A 268 2.31 25.49 13.99
C LYS A 268 1.72 25.89 12.63
N SER A 269 0.85 25.08 12.03
CA SER A 269 0.05 25.48 10.88
C SER A 269 -1.43 25.50 11.28
N ASP A 270 -2.17 26.49 10.83
CA ASP A 270 -3.61 26.63 11.03
C ASP A 270 -4.34 25.45 10.35
N ILE A 271 -4.62 24.42 11.13
CA ILE A 271 -5.15 23.11 10.69
C ILE A 271 -6.69 23.14 10.56
N GLN A 272 -7.32 24.30 10.68
CA GLN A 272 -8.78 24.43 10.72
C GLN A 272 -9.51 24.16 9.40
N ALA A 273 -8.80 23.92 8.29
CA ALA A 273 -9.40 23.76 6.97
C ALA A 273 -9.02 22.45 6.24
N ASN A 274 -8.40 21.49 6.93
CA ASN A 274 -8.03 20.22 6.29
C ASN A 274 -9.21 19.24 6.29
N GLN A 275 -9.66 18.85 5.10
CA GLN A 275 -10.78 17.93 4.92
C GLN A 275 -10.35 16.76 4.02
N GLU A 276 -10.65 15.56 4.48
CA GLU A 276 -10.70 14.41 3.58
C GLU A 276 -12.02 14.43 2.82
N ARG A 277 -11.94 14.25 1.51
CA ARG A 277 -13.08 14.23 0.61
C ARG A 277 -13.18 12.90 -0.10
N LEU A 278 -14.42 12.44 -0.25
CA LEU A 278 -14.74 11.25 -0.98
C LEU A 278 -15.71 11.62 -2.10
N PHE A 279 -15.33 11.33 -3.33
CA PHE A 279 -16.12 11.60 -4.52
C PHE A 279 -16.68 10.27 -5.03
N LEU A 280 -18.00 10.11 -4.95
CA LEU A 280 -18.69 8.98 -5.55
C LEU A 280 -19.23 9.40 -6.92
N CYS A 281 -18.68 8.83 -7.97
CA CYS A 281 -19.20 8.96 -9.32
C CYS A 281 -20.10 7.75 -9.65
N ILE A 282 -21.34 8.02 -10.00
CA ILE A 282 -22.28 7.04 -10.56
C ILE A 282 -22.13 7.16 -12.07
N CYS A 283 -21.46 6.20 -12.69
CA CYS A 283 -21.11 6.25 -14.11
C CYS A 283 -22.35 6.12 -15.00
N ASN A 284 -22.38 6.87 -16.10
CA ASN A 284 -23.41 6.80 -17.12
C ASN A 284 -23.10 5.61 -18.07
N ASN A 285 -23.25 4.39 -17.58
CA ASN A 285 -23.00 3.22 -18.42
C ASN A 285 -24.27 2.82 -19.18
N GLU A 286 -24.21 2.87 -20.51
CA GLU A 286 -25.07 2.02 -21.33
C GLU A 286 -24.52 0.58 -21.24
N ARG A 287 -25.06 -0.16 -20.29
CA ARG A 287 -24.97 -1.60 -20.03
C ARG A 287 -23.76 -2.40 -20.55
N LYS A 288 -22.86 -2.76 -19.62
CA LYS A 288 -22.38 -4.15 -19.47
C LYS A 288 -22.08 -4.39 -17.99
N GLU A 289 -22.49 -5.53 -17.44
CA GLU A 289 -22.35 -5.93 -16.03
C GLU A 289 -20.89 -6.30 -15.68
N VAL A 290 -20.39 -5.99 -14.45
CA VAL A 290 -18.98 -6.00 -14.21
C VAL A 290 -18.39 -5.99 -12.82
N ILE A 291 -17.11 -6.16 -12.61
CA ILE A 291 -16.46 -6.76 -11.44
C ILE A 291 -15.21 -6.04 -10.87
N PRO A 292 -14.77 -6.27 -9.71
CA PRO A 292 -14.28 -5.46 -8.60
C PRO A 292 -12.81 -5.38 -8.20
N SER A 293 -12.39 -4.50 -7.28
CA SER A 293 -11.27 -4.61 -6.35
C SER A 293 -11.13 -3.48 -5.32
N ALA A 294 -10.25 -3.62 -4.36
CA ALA A 294 -10.14 -2.70 -3.24
C ALA A 294 -8.73 -2.51 -2.67
N LEU A 295 -8.46 -1.45 -1.90
CA LEU A 295 -7.21 -1.25 -1.22
C LEU A 295 -7.14 -0.39 0.02
N ASN A 296 -6.09 -0.62 0.83
CA ASN A 296 -5.93 -0.05 2.15
C ASN A 296 -4.63 0.76 2.33
N TYR A 297 -4.70 1.99 2.85
CA TYR A 297 -3.55 2.76 3.30
C TYR A 297 -3.80 3.58 4.58
N THR A 298 -2.71 3.88 5.31
CA THR A 298 -2.68 4.63 6.56
C THR A 298 -3.17 6.08 6.39
N GLY A 299 -4.44 6.32 6.62
CA GLY A 299 -5.04 7.64 6.51
C GLY A 299 -6.42 7.75 7.19
N GLY A 300 -6.73 6.86 8.12
CA GLY A 300 -7.88 7.02 9.03
C GLY A 300 -9.27 7.07 8.40
N LYS A 301 -9.46 6.55 7.18
CA LYS A 301 -10.73 6.59 6.43
C LYS A 301 -11.84 5.68 6.98
N TYR A 302 -11.57 4.95 8.06
CA TYR A 302 -12.55 4.15 8.79
C TYR A 302 -13.81 4.93 9.18
N LYS A 303 -13.66 6.22 9.50
CA LYS A 303 -14.78 7.07 9.90
C LYS A 303 -15.75 7.38 8.75
N LEU A 304 -15.28 7.34 7.50
CA LEU A 304 -16.12 7.56 6.32
C LEU A 304 -16.87 6.30 5.90
N LEU A 305 -16.36 5.11 6.20
CA LEU A 305 -17.01 3.85 5.81
C LEU A 305 -18.43 3.72 6.34
N SER A 306 -18.71 4.14 7.58
CA SER A 306 -20.05 4.09 8.16
C SER A 306 -21.07 4.97 7.42
N GLN A 307 -20.60 6.06 6.78
CA GLN A 307 -21.44 6.94 5.97
C GLN A 307 -21.60 6.43 4.54
N ILE A 308 -20.62 5.70 4.06
CA ILE A 308 -20.53 5.25 2.67
C ILE A 308 -21.20 3.91 2.44
N LEU A 309 -20.98 2.94 3.34
CA LEU A 309 -21.54 1.59 3.21
C LEU A 309 -23.07 1.56 3.00
N PRO A 310 -23.87 2.42 3.67
CA PRO A 310 -25.31 2.49 3.39
C PRO A 310 -25.69 3.04 2.01
N LEU A 311 -24.73 3.67 1.30
CA LEU A 311 -24.95 4.29 -0.01
C LEU A 311 -24.62 3.36 -1.17
N PHE A 312 -23.93 2.23 -0.87
CA PHE A 312 -23.66 1.24 -1.89
C PHE A 312 -24.95 0.52 -2.27
N PRO A 313 -25.18 0.29 -3.58
CA PRO A 313 -26.28 -0.52 -4.03
C PRO A 313 -26.18 -1.92 -3.43
N LYS A 314 -27.28 -2.40 -2.85
CA LYS A 314 -27.36 -3.76 -2.27
C LYS A 314 -27.25 -4.87 -3.33
N ASP A 315 -27.36 -4.48 -4.59
CA ASP A 315 -27.27 -5.32 -5.79
C ASP A 315 -25.89 -5.27 -6.47
N ALA A 316 -24.91 -4.61 -5.84
CA ALA A 316 -23.52 -4.69 -6.30
C ALA A 316 -22.92 -6.04 -5.85
N ASP A 317 -22.77 -6.95 -6.79
CA ASP A 317 -22.22 -8.29 -6.52
C ASP A 317 -20.70 -8.27 -6.39
N GLN A 318 -20.05 -7.22 -6.84
CA GLN A 318 -18.60 -7.10 -6.86
C GLN A 318 -18.12 -5.65 -6.67
N VAL A 319 -16.99 -5.47 -5.94
CA VAL A 319 -16.39 -4.17 -5.58
C VAL A 319 -14.89 -4.13 -5.92
N VAL A 320 -14.42 -3.06 -6.58
CA VAL A 320 -13.02 -2.86 -7.01
C VAL A 320 -12.35 -1.73 -6.24
#